data_16c62b1a39c7027d884e623c2f1e28ae
#
_entry.id   16c62b1a39c7027d884e623c2f1e28ae
#
_cell.length_a   1.000
_cell.length_b   1.000
_cell.length_c   1.000
_cell.angle_alpha   90.00
_cell.angle_beta   90.00
_cell.angle_gamma   90.00
#
_symmetry.space_group_name_H-M   'P 1'
#
loop_
_entity.id
_entity.type
_entity.pdbx_description
1 polymer ?
#
loop_
_entity_poly.entity_id
_entity_poly.type
_entity_poly.pdbx_seq_one_letter_code
_entity_poly.pdbx_strand_id
1 'polypeptide(L)'
;TDQAVAPLGVFYGCEFVDSGTKKTTFKNFWPGSNNVSVDTNFPIKAFVYDNPMQLYSVVADGTNTDRATALADVFANCDMASVNSGSTNTGRSSDMLDISSAATTAGLDIRIVGLYEDEGNTDYSAIGHQYVVRLNAPFNSGFAAAVGTAANTGI
;
A
#
# COMPACT_ATOMS: atom_id res chain seq x y z
N THR A 1 5.06 18.31 11.15
CA THR A 1 4.49 17.24 12.01
C THR A 1 3.45 16.52 11.20
N ASP A 2 3.88 15.44 10.53
CA ASP A 2 2.94 14.54 9.88
C ASP A 2 2.07 13.90 10.94
N GLN A 3 0.79 14.21 10.87
CA GLN A 3 -0.20 13.44 11.60
C GLN A 3 -0.20 12.05 10.97
N ALA A 4 0.22 11.05 11.70
CA ALA A 4 0.07 9.67 11.28
C ALA A 4 -1.42 9.39 11.09
N VAL A 5 -1.88 9.48 9.85
CA VAL A 5 -3.25 9.11 9.49
C VAL A 5 -3.25 7.61 9.35
N ALA A 6 -3.97 6.91 10.22
CA ALA A 6 -4.10 5.46 10.13
C ALA A 6 -4.69 5.08 8.76
N PRO A 7 -4.04 4.20 7.99
CA PRO A 7 -4.55 3.79 6.69
C PRO A 7 -5.88 3.04 6.84
N LEU A 8 -6.87 3.38 6.02
CA LEU A 8 -8.15 2.67 6.00
C LEU A 8 -8.02 1.29 5.33
N GLY A 9 -7.24 1.23 4.27
CA GLY A 9 -7.09 0.05 3.44
C GLY A 9 -6.38 0.35 2.13
N VAL A 10 -6.32 -0.64 1.25
CA VAL A 10 -5.72 -0.50 -0.08
C VAL A 10 -6.81 -0.21 -1.11
N PHE A 11 -6.69 0.92 -1.78
CA PHE A 11 -7.62 1.32 -2.84
C PHE A 11 -7.51 0.38 -4.05
N TYR A 12 -8.65 -0.10 -4.56
CA TYR A 12 -8.67 -0.95 -5.75
C TYR A 12 -9.58 -0.43 -6.87
N GLY A 13 -10.32 0.63 -6.65
CA GLY A 13 -11.16 1.20 -7.69
C GLY A 13 -12.10 2.28 -7.21
N CYS A 14 -12.73 2.95 -8.18
CA CYS A 14 -13.74 3.97 -7.93
C CYS A 14 -14.92 3.85 -8.89
N GLU A 15 -16.06 4.34 -8.43
CA GLU A 15 -17.29 4.47 -9.21
C GLU A 15 -17.73 5.93 -9.19
N PHE A 16 -18.10 6.45 -10.34
CA PHE A 16 -18.66 7.78 -10.49
C PHE A 16 -19.67 7.82 -11.65
N VAL A 17 -20.51 8.84 -11.70
CA VAL A 17 -21.41 9.09 -12.83
C VAL A 17 -20.74 10.08 -13.76
N ASP A 18 -20.57 9.71 -15.01
CA ASP A 18 -20.06 10.61 -16.06
C ASP A 18 -21.11 11.67 -16.43
N SER A 19 -20.72 12.95 -16.39
CA SER A 19 -21.65 14.07 -16.60
C SER A 19 -22.15 14.18 -18.04
N GLY A 20 -21.37 13.71 -19.02
CA GLY A 20 -21.74 13.75 -20.43
C GLY A 20 -22.70 12.62 -20.83
N THR A 21 -22.35 11.40 -20.43
CA THR A 21 -23.14 10.20 -20.80
C THR A 21 -24.25 9.86 -19.82
N LYS A 22 -24.20 10.44 -18.60
CA LYS A 22 -25.10 10.13 -17.46
C LYS A 22 -25.06 8.65 -17.04
N LYS A 23 -23.96 7.96 -17.32
CA LYS A 23 -23.77 6.55 -16.98
C LYS A 23 -22.80 6.39 -15.81
N THR A 24 -23.11 5.41 -14.97
CA THR A 24 -22.19 4.96 -13.94
C THR A 24 -20.97 4.32 -14.60
N THR A 25 -19.79 4.77 -14.21
CA THR A 25 -18.51 4.33 -14.73
C THR A 25 -17.65 3.81 -13.57
N PHE A 26 -17.09 2.63 -13.75
CA PHE A 26 -16.11 2.05 -12.83
C PHE A 26 -14.71 2.16 -13.43
N LYS A 27 -13.73 2.52 -12.58
CA LYS A 27 -12.31 2.52 -12.92
C LYS A 27 -11.52 1.86 -11.79
N ASN A 28 -10.48 1.10 -12.14
CA ASN A 28 -9.53 0.50 -11.17
C ASN A 28 -8.48 1.51 -10.67
N PHE A 29 -8.54 2.75 -11.10
CA PHE A 29 -7.74 3.86 -10.62
C PHE A 29 -8.57 5.15 -10.68
N TRP A 30 -8.17 6.18 -9.94
CA TRP A 30 -8.77 7.50 -10.04
C TRP A 30 -8.06 8.34 -11.11
N PRO A 31 -8.72 8.70 -12.23
CA PRO A 31 -8.08 9.45 -13.32
C PRO A 31 -7.72 10.90 -12.96
N GLY A 32 -8.21 11.39 -11.84
CA GLY A 32 -8.13 12.80 -11.48
C GLY A 32 -9.31 13.62 -11.99
N SER A 33 -9.75 14.60 -11.21
CA SER A 33 -10.91 15.46 -11.52
C SER A 33 -10.74 16.24 -12.82
N ASN A 34 -9.51 16.48 -13.27
CA ASN A 34 -9.22 17.19 -14.52
C ASN A 34 -9.34 16.30 -15.77
N ASN A 35 -9.38 14.99 -15.58
CA ASN A 35 -9.36 14.01 -16.69
C ASN A 35 -10.70 13.29 -16.88
N VAL A 36 -11.67 13.56 -16.03
CA VAL A 36 -13.02 13.00 -16.11
C VAL A 36 -14.05 14.06 -15.80
N SER A 37 -15.16 14.05 -16.53
CA SER A 37 -16.29 14.90 -16.27
C SER A 37 -17.27 14.18 -15.34
N VAL A 38 -17.18 14.45 -14.04
CA VAL A 38 -18.06 13.82 -13.04
C VAL A 38 -19.34 14.61 -12.88
N ASP A 39 -20.48 13.93 -12.81
CA ASP A 39 -21.75 14.54 -12.43
C ASP A 39 -21.77 14.79 -10.91
N THR A 40 -21.68 16.06 -10.52
CA THR A 40 -21.60 16.48 -9.12
C THR A 40 -22.88 16.22 -8.31
N ASN A 41 -23.99 15.85 -8.97
CA ASN A 41 -25.22 15.44 -8.28
C ASN A 41 -25.10 14.05 -7.63
N PHE A 42 -24.07 13.29 -7.99
CA PHE A 42 -23.83 11.94 -7.47
C PHE A 42 -22.48 11.85 -6.75
N PRO A 43 -22.40 11.12 -5.65
CA PRO A 43 -21.14 10.94 -4.95
C PRO A 43 -20.17 10.08 -5.76
N ILE A 44 -18.88 10.40 -5.66
CA ILE A 44 -17.80 9.50 -6.09
C ILE A 44 -17.61 8.47 -4.98
N LYS A 45 -17.60 7.20 -5.34
CA LYS A 45 -17.34 6.10 -4.40
C LYS A 45 -15.93 5.55 -4.62
N ALA A 46 -15.17 5.43 -3.55
CA ALA A 46 -13.89 4.73 -3.55
C ALA A 46 -14.09 3.34 -2.94
N PHE A 47 -13.49 2.33 -3.57
CA PHE A 47 -13.50 0.97 -3.06
C PHE A 47 -12.13 0.62 -2.51
N VAL A 48 -12.09 0.10 -1.30
CA VAL A 48 -10.87 -0.26 -0.60
C VAL A 48 -10.98 -1.67 0.00
N TYR A 49 -9.87 -2.38 0.02
CA TYR A 49 -9.72 -3.58 0.85
C TYR A 49 -9.42 -3.12 2.27
N ASP A 50 -10.39 -3.18 3.15
CA ASP A 50 -10.35 -2.65 4.51
C ASP A 50 -10.18 -3.73 5.60
N ASN A 51 -9.96 -4.98 5.20
CA ASN A 51 -9.71 -6.05 6.15
C ASN A 51 -8.33 -5.83 6.82
N PRO A 52 -8.28 -5.64 8.15
CA PRO A 52 -7.03 -5.35 8.85
C PRO A 52 -6.01 -6.50 8.83
N MET A 53 -6.48 -7.72 8.54
CA MET A 53 -5.64 -8.91 8.44
C MET A 53 -5.27 -9.28 7.01
N GLN A 54 -5.64 -8.44 6.03
CA GLN A 54 -5.33 -8.69 4.64
C GLN A 54 -3.81 -8.64 4.42
N LEU A 55 -3.31 -9.66 3.73
CA LEU A 55 -1.93 -9.71 3.28
C LEU A 55 -1.82 -9.25 1.82
N TYR A 56 -0.72 -8.58 1.53
CA TYR A 56 -0.40 -8.06 0.21
C TYR A 56 1.00 -8.52 -0.19
N SER A 57 1.24 -8.70 -1.48
CA SER A 57 2.58 -8.84 -2.03
C SER A 57 3.04 -7.49 -2.55
N VAL A 58 4.21 -7.03 -2.11
CA VAL A 58 4.79 -5.74 -2.50
C VAL A 58 6.24 -5.93 -2.90
N VAL A 59 6.63 -5.23 -3.96
CA VAL A 59 7.98 -5.21 -4.51
C VAL A 59 8.85 -4.26 -3.68
N ALA A 60 10.09 -4.66 -3.36
CA ALA A 60 11.07 -3.80 -2.70
C ALA A 60 11.78 -2.88 -3.69
N ASP A 61 12.05 -1.65 -3.29
CA ASP A 61 12.79 -0.64 -4.07
C ASP A 61 14.31 -0.76 -3.94
N GLY A 62 14.76 -1.46 -2.92
CA GLY A 62 16.16 -1.70 -2.60
C GLY A 62 16.60 -3.14 -2.84
N THR A 63 17.83 -3.43 -2.42
CA THR A 63 18.44 -4.75 -2.54
C THR A 63 18.89 -5.26 -1.18
N ASN A 64 18.84 -6.57 -1.00
CA ASN A 64 19.46 -7.26 0.13
C ASN A 64 20.65 -8.07 -0.38
N THR A 65 21.60 -8.36 0.47
CA THR A 65 22.79 -9.13 0.03
C THR A 65 22.40 -10.56 -0.36
N ASP A 66 21.50 -11.15 0.39
CA ASP A 66 21.04 -12.52 0.23
C ASP A 66 19.70 -12.75 0.94
N ARG A 67 19.19 -13.98 0.89
CA ARG A 67 17.93 -14.37 1.54
C ARG A 67 17.99 -14.20 3.07
N ALA A 68 19.15 -14.41 3.70
CA ALA A 68 19.28 -14.30 5.15
C ALA A 68 19.13 -12.83 5.59
N THR A 69 19.70 -11.90 4.82
CA THR A 69 19.53 -10.46 5.04
C THR A 69 18.08 -10.05 4.84
N ALA A 70 17.42 -10.53 3.77
CA ALA A 70 16.00 -10.26 3.55
C ALA A 70 15.09 -10.85 4.64
N LEU A 71 15.45 -11.99 5.23
CA LEU A 71 14.74 -12.57 6.37
C LEU A 71 14.90 -11.74 7.66
N ALA A 72 15.98 -11.01 7.81
CA ALA A 72 16.19 -10.13 8.97
C ALA A 72 15.19 -8.95 9.00
N ASP A 73 14.64 -8.56 7.83
CA ASP A 73 13.62 -7.52 7.73
C ASP A 73 12.22 -8.02 8.11
N VAL A 74 12.03 -9.33 8.21
CA VAL A 74 10.72 -9.89 8.60
C VAL A 74 10.36 -9.47 10.02
N PHE A 75 9.14 -8.98 10.16
CA PHE A 75 8.57 -8.33 11.34
C PHE A 75 9.04 -6.90 11.61
N ALA A 76 9.92 -6.33 10.80
CA ALA A 76 10.14 -4.90 10.78
C ALA A 76 8.95 -4.16 10.18
N ASN A 77 8.84 -2.87 10.49
CA ASN A 77 7.92 -1.95 9.85
C ASN A 77 8.67 -1.14 8.80
N CYS A 78 7.98 -0.75 7.72
CA CYS A 78 8.54 0.01 6.60
C CYS A 78 7.55 1.06 6.12
N ASP A 79 8.07 2.04 5.39
CA ASP A 79 7.26 2.96 4.58
C ASP A 79 7.09 2.45 3.15
N MET A 80 6.18 3.10 2.43
CA MET A 80 6.08 2.96 0.98
C MET A 80 6.90 4.05 0.30
N ALA A 81 7.76 3.66 -0.63
CA ALA A 81 8.44 4.59 -1.52
C ALA A 81 7.53 4.93 -2.70
N SER A 82 7.13 6.20 -2.80
CA SER A 82 6.40 6.72 -3.96
C SER A 82 7.39 7.11 -5.05
N VAL A 83 7.92 6.13 -5.76
CA VAL A 83 9.02 6.34 -6.71
C VAL A 83 8.56 6.69 -8.12
N ASN A 84 7.33 6.38 -8.50
CA ASN A 84 6.83 6.57 -9.86
C ASN A 84 5.33 6.82 -9.92
N SER A 85 4.88 7.47 -10.99
CA SER A 85 3.48 7.87 -11.17
C SER A 85 2.52 6.76 -11.59
N GLY A 86 2.90 5.51 -11.56
CA GLY A 86 2.03 4.41 -11.97
C GLY A 86 1.57 4.46 -13.44
N SER A 87 0.66 3.60 -13.82
CA SER A 87 0.12 3.53 -15.18
C SER A 87 -1.39 3.75 -15.20
N THR A 88 -1.84 4.83 -15.83
CA THR A 88 -3.26 5.11 -16.05
C THR A 88 -3.93 4.16 -17.05
N ASN A 89 -3.13 3.45 -17.86
CA ASN A 89 -3.67 2.46 -18.80
C ASN A 89 -4.03 1.14 -18.10
N THR A 90 -3.19 0.72 -17.14
CA THR A 90 -3.37 -0.54 -16.42
C THR A 90 -3.99 -0.34 -15.04
N GLY A 91 -3.99 0.88 -14.51
CA GLY A 91 -4.42 1.19 -13.14
C GLY A 91 -3.48 0.63 -12.07
N ARG A 92 -2.24 0.31 -12.43
CA ARG A 92 -1.24 -0.18 -11.48
C ARG A 92 -0.44 0.97 -10.90
N SER A 93 -0.29 0.98 -9.58
CA SER A 93 0.71 1.80 -8.90
C SER A 93 2.11 1.28 -9.20
N SER A 94 3.09 2.18 -9.19
CA SER A 94 4.52 1.83 -9.22
C SER A 94 5.18 2.05 -7.86
N ASP A 95 4.37 2.26 -6.81
CA ASP A 95 4.89 2.39 -5.45
C ASP A 95 5.52 1.07 -5.00
N MET A 96 6.63 1.17 -4.30
CA MET A 96 7.41 0.05 -3.82
C MET A 96 7.56 0.13 -2.30
N LEU A 97 7.96 -0.96 -1.69
CA LEU A 97 8.34 -0.98 -0.28
C LEU A 97 9.72 -0.34 -0.13
N ASP A 98 9.83 0.73 0.64
CA ASP A 98 11.11 1.33 1.00
C ASP A 98 11.83 0.45 2.03
N ILE A 99 12.62 -0.51 1.55
CA ILE A 99 13.32 -1.44 2.42
C ILE A 99 14.40 -0.74 3.26
N SER A 100 14.88 0.41 2.83
CA SER A 100 15.85 1.19 3.61
C SER A 100 15.23 1.81 4.86
N SER A 101 13.89 1.94 4.90
CA SER A 101 13.14 2.41 6.06
C SER A 101 12.86 1.32 7.11
N ALA A 102 13.23 0.07 6.84
CA ALA A 102 12.94 -1.08 7.71
C ALA A 102 13.45 -0.84 9.14
N ALA A 103 12.54 -0.78 10.09
CA ALA A 103 12.83 -0.43 11.47
C ALA A 103 11.78 -0.99 12.44
N THR A 104 12.07 -0.86 13.74
CA THR A 104 11.11 -1.18 14.80
C THR A 104 10.10 -0.05 15.07
N THR A 105 10.18 1.05 14.32
CA THR A 105 9.36 2.25 14.50
C THR A 105 7.89 1.94 14.25
N ALA A 106 7.05 2.20 15.22
CA ALA A 106 5.63 1.87 15.17
C ALA A 106 4.80 2.77 14.23
N GLY A 107 5.30 3.95 13.91
CA GLY A 107 4.62 4.92 13.02
C GLY A 107 4.75 4.63 11.53
N LEU A 108 5.50 3.61 11.14
CA LEU A 108 5.63 3.22 9.73
C LEU A 108 4.39 2.43 9.27
N ASP A 109 3.92 2.68 8.06
CA ASP A 109 2.59 2.28 7.61
C ASP A 109 2.45 0.79 7.28
N ILE A 110 3.54 0.13 6.95
CA ILE A 110 3.58 -1.26 6.48
C ILE A 110 4.36 -2.13 7.46
N ARG A 111 3.88 -3.34 7.68
CA ARG A 111 4.60 -4.38 8.42
C ARG A 111 4.95 -5.54 7.51
N ILE A 112 6.22 -5.92 7.47
CA ILE A 112 6.69 -7.10 6.77
C ILE A 112 6.28 -8.35 7.58
N VAL A 113 5.61 -9.29 6.93
CA VAL A 113 5.13 -10.54 7.54
C VAL A 113 6.01 -11.72 7.13
N GLY A 114 6.57 -11.66 5.92
CA GLY A 114 7.44 -12.72 5.41
C GLY A 114 7.97 -12.41 4.02
N LEU A 115 8.78 -13.29 3.51
CA LEU A 115 9.18 -13.26 2.10
C LEU A 115 8.07 -13.85 1.23
N TYR A 116 7.92 -13.34 0.02
CA TYR A 116 7.04 -13.95 -0.98
C TYR A 116 7.76 -15.16 -1.59
N GLU A 117 7.34 -16.36 -1.20
CA GLU A 117 7.97 -17.62 -1.62
C GLU A 117 7.44 -18.03 -3.00
N ASP A 118 8.18 -17.65 -4.04
CA ASP A 118 7.90 -17.99 -5.42
C ASP A 118 9.22 -18.29 -6.15
N GLU A 119 9.19 -19.15 -7.17
CA GLU A 119 10.37 -19.50 -7.97
C GLU A 119 11.01 -18.28 -8.65
N GLY A 120 10.20 -17.27 -8.97
CA GLY A 120 10.67 -16.01 -9.53
C GLY A 120 11.27 -15.03 -8.51
N ASN A 121 11.13 -15.28 -7.21
CA ASN A 121 11.57 -14.39 -6.14
C ASN A 121 12.81 -14.94 -5.42
N THR A 122 13.86 -15.27 -6.15
CA THR A 122 15.07 -15.90 -5.60
C THR A 122 16.29 -14.99 -5.56
N ASP A 123 16.28 -13.93 -6.35
CA ASP A 123 17.39 -12.96 -6.39
C ASP A 123 17.11 -11.75 -5.50
N TYR A 124 17.52 -11.85 -4.23
CA TYR A 124 17.38 -10.77 -3.25
C TYR A 124 18.42 -9.65 -3.45
N SER A 125 19.45 -9.89 -4.25
CA SER A 125 20.47 -8.89 -4.59
C SER A 125 20.02 -7.92 -5.67
N ALA A 126 18.93 -8.21 -6.35
CA ALA A 126 18.31 -7.34 -7.35
C ALA A 126 17.14 -6.54 -6.75
N ILE A 127 16.93 -5.32 -7.27
CA ILE A 127 15.70 -4.56 -7.04
C ILE A 127 14.53 -5.36 -7.62
N GLY A 128 13.44 -5.43 -6.89
CA GLY A 128 12.24 -6.08 -7.39
C GLY A 128 11.88 -7.39 -6.69
N HIS A 129 12.68 -7.85 -5.72
CA HIS A 129 12.25 -8.97 -4.88
C HIS A 129 11.02 -8.56 -4.05
N GLN A 130 10.23 -9.56 -3.66
CA GLN A 130 8.92 -9.31 -3.08
C GLN A 130 8.82 -9.79 -1.64
N TYR A 131 8.09 -9.00 -0.86
CA TYR A 131 7.71 -9.34 0.50
C TYR A 131 6.20 -9.55 0.61
N VAL A 132 5.81 -10.36 1.58
CA VAL A 132 4.43 -10.42 2.07
C VAL A 132 4.31 -9.41 3.20
N VAL A 133 3.38 -8.50 3.06
CA VAL A 133 3.18 -7.40 4.00
C VAL A 133 1.73 -7.27 4.42
N ARG A 134 1.50 -6.54 5.49
CA ARG A 134 0.18 -6.04 5.89
C ARG A 134 0.26 -4.56 6.27
N LEU A 135 -0.87 -3.89 6.29
CA LEU A 135 -0.97 -2.56 6.88
C LEU A 135 -0.65 -2.63 8.37
N ASN A 136 0.18 -1.71 8.84
CA ASN A 136 0.51 -1.58 10.25
C ASN A 136 -0.50 -0.64 10.91
N ALA A 137 -1.26 -1.13 11.90
CA ALA A 137 -2.30 -0.38 12.60
C ALA A 137 -3.36 0.29 11.70
N PRO A 138 -4.04 -0.46 10.80
CA PRO A 138 -5.11 0.11 9.99
C PRO A 138 -6.25 0.61 10.88
N PHE A 139 -6.98 1.63 10.41
CA PHE A 139 -8.03 2.33 11.15
C PHE A 139 -9.08 1.40 11.78
N ASN A 140 -9.42 0.31 11.09
CA ASN A 140 -10.45 -0.65 11.50
C ASN A 140 -9.89 -1.89 12.22
N SER A 141 -8.61 -1.89 12.64
CA SER A 141 -7.97 -3.06 13.27
C SER A 141 -8.51 -3.42 14.66
N GLY A 142 -9.31 -2.57 15.28
CA GLY A 142 -9.69 -2.71 16.69
C GLY A 142 -8.50 -2.52 17.67
N PHE A 143 -7.30 -2.47 17.14
CA PHE A 143 -6.07 -2.16 17.85
C PHE A 143 -5.59 -0.74 17.52
N ALA A 144 -6.48 0.10 16.98
CA ALA A 144 -6.15 1.48 16.71
C ALA A 144 -5.71 2.11 18.01
N ALA A 145 -4.42 2.32 18.11
CA ALA A 145 -3.90 3.24 19.11
C ALA A 145 -4.65 4.56 18.93
N ALA A 146 -5.08 5.14 20.04
CA ALA A 146 -5.55 6.51 20.03
C ALA A 146 -4.52 7.34 19.26
N VAL A 147 -4.99 8.29 18.48
CA VAL A 147 -4.14 9.21 17.72
C VAL A 147 -2.96 9.65 18.60
N GLY A 148 -1.75 9.28 18.19
CA GLY A 148 -0.52 9.57 18.94
C GLY A 148 0.06 8.44 19.79
N THR A 149 -0.55 7.26 19.84
CA THR A 149 0.03 6.11 20.55
C THR A 149 0.49 5.06 19.54
N ALA A 150 1.76 4.68 19.64
CA ALA A 150 2.35 3.69 18.77
C ALA A 150 1.65 2.31 18.92
N ALA A 151 1.04 1.84 17.84
CA ALA A 151 0.22 0.64 17.89
C ALA A 151 1.04 -0.65 17.94
N ASN A 152 2.03 -0.80 17.07
CA ASN A 152 2.84 -2.01 16.99
C ASN A 152 4.30 -1.66 16.67
N THR A 153 5.20 -1.95 17.58
CA THR A 153 6.62 -1.91 17.27
C THR A 153 7.01 -3.15 16.47
N GLY A 154 7.91 -2.97 15.49
CA GLY A 154 8.60 -4.07 14.85
C GLY A 154 9.57 -4.77 15.82
N ILE A 155 10.04 -5.95 15.50
CA ILE A 155 11.10 -6.67 16.20
C ILE A 155 12.39 -6.57 15.40
#